data_4469596579ad8d531f9cb71005bbc1fd
#
_entry.id   4469596579ad8d531f9cb71005bbc1fd
#
_cell.length_a   1.000
_cell.length_b   1.000
_cell.length_c   1.000
_cell.angle_alpha   90.00
_cell.angle_beta   90.00
_cell.angle_gamma   90.00
#
_symmetry.space_group_name_H-M   'P 1'
#
loop_
_entity.id
_entity.type
_entity.pdbx_description
1 polymer ?
#
loop_
_entity_poly.entity_id
_entity_poly.type
_entity_poly.pdbx_seq_one_letter_code
_entity_poly.pdbx_strand_id
1 'polypeptide(L)'
;MLKSYITIAIRHWTRQKGYTAINVLGLAVGMVCAMLIFLYVRFELSYDRYHEKADRIYRVAVNNDARTPPPVGPALQDDFPEILGYVRLLPTTGTWLMKHEEKIYYENRVYWADNALFDIFTFPLIRGDSRTALEAPYSVVISEDTARKYFGEVDPMGKTINADNGFMMLTVTGVMENTPENTHFQADFFISLSSSSASDLRYWSWINFYTYIVMTEGHSR
;
A
#
# COMPACT_ATOMS: atom_id res chain seq x y z
N MET A 1 -15.66 -20.32 -52.91
CA MET A 1 -14.42 -20.93 -52.42
C MET A 1 -14.36 -21.03 -50.89
N LEU A 2 -14.58 -19.97 -50.08
CA LEU A 2 -14.52 -20.05 -48.62
C LEU A 2 -15.46 -21.09 -47.97
N LYS A 3 -16.72 -21.20 -48.45
CA LYS A 3 -17.68 -22.22 -48.00
C LYS A 3 -17.19 -23.66 -48.18
N SER A 4 -16.50 -23.96 -49.29
CA SER A 4 -15.96 -25.32 -49.56
C SER A 4 -14.84 -25.67 -48.57
N TYR A 5 -13.93 -24.72 -48.28
CA TYR A 5 -12.84 -24.94 -47.31
C TYR A 5 -13.38 -25.18 -45.90
N ILE A 6 -14.36 -24.40 -45.46
CA ILE A 6 -15.00 -24.59 -44.15
C ILE A 6 -15.70 -25.96 -44.06
N THR A 7 -16.44 -26.37 -45.10
CA THR A 7 -17.12 -27.66 -45.12
C THR A 7 -16.15 -28.84 -45.09
N ILE A 8 -15.02 -28.74 -45.81
CA ILE A 8 -13.96 -29.76 -45.78
C ILE A 8 -13.29 -29.82 -44.39
N ALA A 9 -13.00 -28.68 -43.80
CA ALA A 9 -12.42 -28.61 -42.45
C ALA A 9 -13.33 -29.25 -41.39
N ILE A 10 -14.63 -28.92 -41.38
CA ILE A 10 -15.60 -29.51 -40.46
C ILE A 10 -15.72 -31.04 -40.66
N ARG A 11 -15.74 -31.52 -41.93
CA ARG A 11 -15.81 -32.96 -42.23
C ARG A 11 -14.51 -33.67 -41.74
N HIS A 12 -13.37 -33.03 -41.81
CA HIS A 12 -12.11 -33.59 -41.32
C HIS A 12 -12.10 -33.70 -39.80
N TRP A 13 -12.56 -32.66 -39.09
CA TRP A 13 -12.69 -32.64 -37.64
C TRP A 13 -13.62 -33.75 -37.12
N THR A 14 -14.75 -33.97 -37.78
CA THR A 14 -15.71 -35.01 -37.37
C THR A 14 -15.22 -36.45 -37.66
N ARG A 15 -14.31 -36.61 -38.63
CA ARG A 15 -13.77 -37.93 -39.01
C ARG A 15 -12.57 -38.35 -38.15
N GLN A 16 -11.75 -37.37 -37.65
CA GLN A 16 -10.58 -37.63 -36.83
C GLN A 16 -10.77 -37.06 -35.41
N LYS A 17 -11.80 -37.51 -34.72
CA LYS A 17 -12.21 -36.95 -33.42
C LYS A 17 -11.10 -36.95 -32.35
N GLY A 18 -10.30 -38.03 -32.24
CA GLY A 18 -9.22 -38.13 -31.26
C GLY A 18 -8.11 -37.14 -31.52
N TYR A 19 -7.64 -37.03 -32.77
CA TYR A 19 -6.59 -36.08 -33.14
C TYR A 19 -7.07 -34.61 -32.94
N THR A 20 -8.31 -34.33 -33.36
CA THR A 20 -8.91 -32.99 -33.17
C THR A 20 -9.04 -32.64 -31.68
N ALA A 21 -9.51 -33.59 -30.87
CA ALA A 21 -9.63 -33.38 -29.43
C ALA A 21 -8.28 -33.04 -28.76
N ILE A 22 -7.21 -33.79 -29.08
CA ILE A 22 -5.87 -33.55 -28.55
C ILE A 22 -5.37 -32.15 -28.95
N ASN A 23 -5.54 -31.76 -30.22
CA ASN A 23 -5.09 -30.46 -30.70
C ASN A 23 -5.89 -29.31 -30.06
N VAL A 24 -7.21 -29.45 -29.94
CA VAL A 24 -8.05 -28.43 -29.28
C VAL A 24 -7.72 -28.31 -27.81
N LEU A 25 -7.56 -29.43 -27.11
CA LEU A 25 -7.17 -29.42 -25.69
C LEU A 25 -5.77 -28.84 -25.50
N GLY A 26 -4.81 -29.22 -26.32
CA GLY A 26 -3.46 -28.65 -26.27
C GLY A 26 -3.45 -27.14 -26.52
N LEU A 27 -4.19 -26.67 -27.52
CA LEU A 27 -4.31 -25.23 -27.77
C LEU A 27 -5.04 -24.51 -26.65
N ALA A 28 -6.12 -25.10 -26.12
CA ALA A 28 -6.87 -24.53 -25.01
C ALA A 28 -5.98 -24.37 -23.74
N VAL A 29 -5.24 -25.41 -23.38
CA VAL A 29 -4.30 -25.36 -22.26
C VAL A 29 -3.22 -24.29 -22.51
N GLY A 30 -2.63 -24.25 -23.71
CA GLY A 30 -1.63 -23.24 -24.08
C GLY A 30 -2.17 -21.81 -23.96
N MET A 31 -3.40 -21.56 -24.45
CA MET A 31 -4.05 -20.25 -24.32
C MET A 31 -4.34 -19.88 -22.86
N VAL A 32 -4.82 -20.82 -22.05
CA VAL A 32 -5.08 -20.58 -20.63
C VAL A 32 -3.77 -20.23 -19.90
N CYS A 33 -2.69 -20.99 -20.13
CA CYS A 33 -1.39 -20.67 -19.55
C CYS A 33 -0.88 -19.29 -19.97
N ALA A 34 -0.98 -18.95 -21.26
CA ALA A 34 -0.56 -17.64 -21.76
C ALA A 34 -1.39 -16.50 -21.15
N MET A 35 -2.71 -16.69 -20.99
CA MET A 35 -3.59 -15.71 -20.37
C MET A 35 -3.27 -15.51 -18.88
N LEU A 36 -3.02 -16.60 -18.14
CA LEU A 36 -2.64 -16.52 -16.73
C LEU A 36 -1.30 -15.79 -16.55
N ILE A 37 -0.31 -16.09 -17.39
CA ILE A 37 0.98 -15.37 -17.36
C ILE A 37 0.78 -13.90 -17.68
N PHE A 38 -0.02 -13.57 -18.68
CA PHE A 38 -0.31 -12.18 -19.05
C PHE A 38 -1.01 -11.42 -17.92
N LEU A 39 -2.01 -12.03 -17.26
CA LEU A 39 -2.70 -11.44 -16.12
C LEU A 39 -1.76 -11.24 -14.94
N TYR A 40 -0.89 -12.23 -14.65
CA TYR A 40 0.12 -12.12 -13.61
C TYR A 40 1.11 -10.98 -13.89
N VAL A 41 1.66 -10.92 -15.10
CA VAL A 41 2.59 -9.84 -15.50
C VAL A 41 1.90 -8.48 -15.42
N ARG A 42 0.64 -8.36 -15.88
CA ARG A 42 -0.12 -7.11 -15.72
C ARG A 42 -0.30 -6.70 -14.27
N PHE A 43 -0.60 -7.66 -13.39
CA PHE A 43 -0.74 -7.42 -11.95
C PHE A 43 0.59 -6.92 -11.35
N GLU A 44 1.70 -7.61 -11.61
CA GLU A 44 3.04 -7.21 -11.16
C GLU A 44 3.45 -5.82 -11.66
N LEU A 45 3.20 -5.52 -12.94
CA LEU A 45 3.53 -4.21 -13.51
C LEU A 45 2.60 -3.09 -13.04
N SER A 46 1.49 -3.40 -12.37
CA SER A 46 0.56 -2.41 -11.80
C SER A 46 0.90 -2.01 -10.37
N TYR A 47 1.92 -2.64 -9.77
CA TYR A 47 2.31 -2.36 -8.38
C TYR A 47 2.67 -0.89 -8.17
N ASP A 48 2.08 -0.28 -7.13
CA ASP A 48 2.28 1.11 -6.70
C ASP A 48 1.96 2.21 -7.74
N ARG A 49 1.41 1.85 -8.91
CA ARG A 49 1.09 2.83 -9.97
C ARG A 49 -0.17 3.64 -9.73
N TYR A 50 -0.93 3.34 -8.69
CA TYR A 50 -2.14 4.07 -8.34
C TYR A 50 -1.85 5.43 -7.66
N HIS A 51 -0.61 5.64 -7.19
CA HIS A 51 -0.22 6.92 -6.62
C HIS A 51 -0.05 7.97 -7.72
N GLU A 52 -0.68 9.13 -7.55
CA GLU A 52 -0.61 10.24 -8.53
C GLU A 52 0.83 10.69 -8.81
N LYS A 53 1.70 10.61 -7.80
CA LYS A 53 3.11 11.00 -7.87
C LYS A 53 4.05 9.80 -8.04
N ALA A 54 3.55 8.62 -8.48
CA ALA A 54 4.33 7.38 -8.53
C ALA A 54 5.67 7.53 -9.26
N ASP A 55 5.69 8.28 -10.36
CA ASP A 55 6.90 8.50 -11.18
C ASP A 55 7.96 9.40 -10.51
N ARG A 56 7.59 10.07 -9.40
CA ARG A 56 8.45 11.03 -8.66
C ARG A 56 8.70 10.63 -7.22
N ILE A 57 8.08 9.55 -6.75
CA ILE A 57 8.30 9.00 -5.41
C ILE A 57 9.45 8.00 -5.48
N TYR A 58 10.47 8.22 -4.65
CA TYR A 58 11.60 7.32 -4.54
C TYR A 58 11.79 6.87 -3.10
N ARG A 59 12.00 5.58 -2.91
CA ARG A 59 12.39 5.05 -1.61
C ARG A 59 13.89 5.17 -1.43
N VAL A 60 14.31 5.77 -0.34
CA VAL A 60 15.72 5.91 0.02
C VAL A 60 16.24 4.58 0.56
N ALA A 61 17.37 4.13 0.04
CA ALA A 61 18.06 2.94 0.51
C ALA A 61 19.51 3.28 0.89
N VAL A 62 20.01 2.67 1.94
CA VAL A 62 21.39 2.83 2.41
C VAL A 62 22.06 1.45 2.40
N ASN A 63 23.15 1.29 1.63
CA ASN A 63 23.89 0.03 1.53
C ASN A 63 22.99 -1.19 1.18
N ASN A 64 22.08 -1.05 0.24
CA ASN A 64 21.07 -2.05 -0.15
C ASN A 64 20.03 -2.40 0.94
N ASP A 65 20.01 -1.75 2.09
CA ASP A 65 18.90 -1.82 3.03
C ASP A 65 17.91 -0.69 2.71
N ALA A 66 16.64 -1.06 2.55
CA ALA A 66 15.55 -0.11 2.32
C ALA A 66 15.18 0.68 3.58
N ARG A 67 15.73 0.32 4.73
CA ARG A 67 15.53 1.03 6.00
C ARG A 67 16.60 2.10 6.17
N THR A 68 16.19 3.19 6.75
CA THR A 68 17.02 4.38 6.96
C THR A 68 16.92 4.87 8.41
N PRO A 69 17.92 5.64 8.89
CA PRO A 69 17.79 6.41 10.12
C PRO A 69 16.74 7.53 10.00
N PRO A 70 16.08 7.92 11.12
CA PRO A 70 15.08 8.99 11.13
C PRO A 70 15.55 10.33 10.54
N PRO A 71 16.82 10.79 10.71
CA PRO A 71 17.26 12.08 10.19
C PRO A 71 17.46 12.14 8.67
N VAL A 72 17.44 11.00 7.99
CA VAL A 72 17.74 10.94 6.52
C VAL A 72 16.75 11.77 5.71
N GLY A 73 15.44 11.67 5.99
CA GLY A 73 14.44 12.44 5.27
C GLY A 73 14.66 13.96 5.36
N PRO A 74 14.69 14.54 6.59
CA PRO A 74 14.99 15.96 6.78
C PRO A 74 16.31 16.39 6.14
N ALA A 75 17.40 15.64 6.37
CA ALA A 75 18.72 16.01 5.84
C ALA A 75 18.74 16.04 4.30
N LEU A 76 18.10 15.08 3.64
CA LEU A 76 18.00 15.06 2.19
C LEU A 76 17.19 16.26 1.66
N GLN A 77 16.11 16.63 2.32
CA GLN A 77 15.32 17.79 1.92
C GLN A 77 16.06 19.11 2.11
N ASP A 78 16.86 19.22 3.19
CA ASP A 78 17.67 20.42 3.48
C ASP A 78 18.85 20.57 2.51
N ASP A 79 19.50 19.46 2.13
CA ASP A 79 20.72 19.47 1.30
C ASP A 79 20.43 19.52 -0.21
N PHE A 80 19.26 19.05 -0.65
CA PHE A 80 18.92 18.89 -2.08
C PHE A 80 17.61 19.63 -2.44
N PRO A 81 17.69 20.77 -3.12
CA PRO A 81 16.52 21.57 -3.48
C PRO A 81 15.57 20.88 -4.47
N GLU A 82 16.01 19.83 -5.14
CA GLU A 82 15.18 19.01 -6.03
C GLU A 82 14.18 18.12 -5.27
N ILE A 83 14.39 17.92 -3.96
CA ILE A 83 13.51 17.13 -3.09
C ILE A 83 12.43 18.05 -2.53
N LEU A 84 11.21 17.88 -3.03
CA LEU A 84 10.04 18.69 -2.66
C LEU A 84 9.49 18.33 -1.28
N GLY A 85 9.73 17.12 -0.83
CA GLY A 85 9.23 16.64 0.46
C GLY A 85 9.66 15.21 0.74
N TYR A 86 9.49 14.81 1.98
CA TYR A 86 9.74 13.44 2.43
C TYR A 86 8.63 12.93 3.34
N VAL A 87 8.54 11.62 3.46
CA VAL A 87 7.73 10.94 4.47
C VAL A 87 8.49 9.74 5.02
N ARG A 88 8.42 9.57 6.32
CA ARG A 88 8.96 8.41 7.01
C ARG A 88 7.82 7.53 7.46
N LEU A 89 7.98 6.23 7.25
CA LEU A 89 7.10 5.20 7.75
C LEU A 89 7.90 4.29 8.69
N LEU A 90 7.39 4.08 9.89
CA LEU A 90 7.95 3.11 10.82
C LEU A 90 6.94 1.97 11.00
N PRO A 91 7.19 0.79 10.40
CA PRO A 91 6.33 -0.36 10.62
C PRO A 91 6.42 -0.82 12.08
N THR A 92 5.31 -1.20 12.65
CA THR A 92 5.33 -1.84 13.96
C THR A 92 5.88 -3.26 13.84
N THR A 93 6.62 -3.70 14.83
CA THR A 93 7.13 -5.07 14.88
C THR A 93 6.09 -5.99 15.52
N GLY A 94 5.78 -7.08 14.82
CA GLY A 94 4.82 -8.08 15.31
C GLY A 94 3.37 -7.60 15.25
N THR A 95 2.56 -8.12 16.17
CA THR A 95 1.13 -7.80 16.26
C THR A 95 0.87 -6.86 17.44
N TRP A 96 0.05 -5.86 17.20
CA TRP A 96 -0.38 -4.91 18.21
C TRP A 96 -1.78 -5.22 18.69
N LEU A 97 -1.98 -5.23 20.02
CA LEU A 97 -3.29 -5.37 20.59
C LEU A 97 -4.02 -4.02 20.52
N MET A 98 -5.09 -4.00 19.75
CA MET A 98 -5.96 -2.84 19.59
C MET A 98 -7.31 -3.11 20.23
N LYS A 99 -7.81 -2.17 21.02
CA LYS A 99 -9.07 -2.32 21.75
C LYS A 99 -9.95 -1.07 21.59
N HIS A 100 -11.23 -1.32 21.30
CA HIS A 100 -12.29 -0.33 21.40
C HIS A 100 -13.48 -0.96 22.12
N GLU A 101 -13.83 -0.43 23.30
CA GLU A 101 -14.87 -1.01 24.17
C GLU A 101 -14.58 -2.51 24.45
N GLU A 102 -15.53 -3.40 24.11
CA GLU A 102 -15.38 -4.86 24.28
C GLU A 102 -14.67 -5.54 23.09
N LYS A 103 -14.40 -4.81 22.00
CA LYS A 103 -13.76 -5.36 20.82
C LYS A 103 -12.25 -5.31 20.97
N ILE A 104 -11.61 -6.47 20.89
CA ILE A 104 -10.17 -6.63 21.05
C ILE A 104 -9.64 -7.46 19.88
N TYR A 105 -8.66 -6.93 19.15
CA TYR A 105 -8.05 -7.61 18.03
C TYR A 105 -6.53 -7.44 18.03
N TYR A 106 -5.83 -8.43 17.45
CA TYR A 106 -4.41 -8.33 17.13
C TYR A 106 -4.26 -7.83 15.69
N GLU A 107 -3.56 -6.71 15.54
CA GLU A 107 -3.36 -6.03 14.25
C GLU A 107 -1.86 -6.02 13.88
N ASN A 108 -1.57 -6.24 12.60
CA ASN A 108 -0.19 -6.31 12.10
C ASN A 108 0.10 -5.33 10.96
N ARG A 109 -0.91 -4.60 10.47
CA ARG A 109 -0.79 -3.59 9.41
C ARG A 109 -0.83 -2.18 10.00
N VAL A 110 0.03 -1.97 11.00
CA VAL A 110 0.11 -0.72 11.76
C VAL A 110 1.42 -0.02 11.43
N TYR A 111 1.34 1.24 11.03
CA TYR A 111 2.49 2.06 10.69
C TYR A 111 2.42 3.38 11.45
N TRP A 112 3.57 3.86 11.91
CA TRP A 112 3.75 5.25 12.28
C TRP A 112 4.13 6.02 11.03
N ALA A 113 3.55 7.19 10.83
CA ALA A 113 3.77 8.00 9.64
C ALA A 113 3.90 9.48 9.97
N ASP A 114 4.73 10.19 9.21
CA ASP A 114 4.74 11.65 9.19
C ASP A 114 3.42 12.18 8.61
N ASN A 115 3.03 13.40 9.02
CA ASN A 115 1.81 14.05 8.51
C ASN A 115 1.83 14.25 6.99
N ALA A 116 3.00 14.35 6.36
CA ALA A 116 3.17 14.46 4.92
C ALA A 116 2.76 13.20 4.13
N LEU A 117 2.33 12.12 4.80
CA LEU A 117 1.95 10.85 4.16
C LEU A 117 0.93 11.06 3.03
N PHE A 118 -0.13 11.79 3.31
CA PHE A 118 -1.25 12.00 2.36
C PHE A 118 -0.93 13.03 1.27
N ASP A 119 0.11 13.84 1.45
CA ASP A 119 0.62 14.74 0.42
C ASP A 119 1.50 14.00 -0.59
N ILE A 120 2.18 12.95 -0.16
CA ILE A 120 3.12 12.18 -0.98
C ILE A 120 2.45 10.98 -1.62
N PHE A 121 1.75 10.18 -0.83
CA PHE A 121 1.04 9.00 -1.29
C PHE A 121 -0.44 9.28 -1.48
N THR A 122 -1.02 8.64 -2.48
CA THR A 122 -2.45 8.71 -2.75
C THR A 122 -3.19 7.69 -1.90
N PHE A 123 -3.62 8.11 -0.72
CA PHE A 123 -4.55 7.37 0.13
C PHE A 123 -5.81 8.23 0.31
N PRO A 124 -6.86 8.00 -0.50
CA PRO A 124 -8.07 8.81 -0.41
C PRO A 124 -8.71 8.70 0.97
N LEU A 125 -8.98 9.85 1.59
CA LEU A 125 -9.73 9.88 2.84
C LEU A 125 -11.23 9.94 2.54
N ILE A 126 -11.98 8.99 3.09
CA ILE A 126 -13.44 8.97 3.08
C ILE A 126 -13.95 10.00 4.10
N ARG A 127 -13.22 10.18 5.21
CA ARG A 127 -13.49 11.14 6.28
C ARG A 127 -12.19 11.71 6.83
N GLY A 128 -12.24 12.95 7.29
CA GLY A 128 -11.08 13.68 7.79
C GLY A 128 -10.47 14.61 6.75
N ASP A 129 -9.45 15.38 7.15
CA ASP A 129 -8.67 16.26 6.27
C ASP A 129 -7.24 15.70 6.18
N SER A 130 -6.80 15.38 4.98
CA SER A 130 -5.47 14.81 4.69
C SER A 130 -4.31 15.67 5.20
N ARG A 131 -4.50 16.98 5.29
CA ARG A 131 -3.47 17.91 5.75
C ARG A 131 -3.25 17.89 7.26
N THR A 132 -4.26 17.50 8.04
CA THR A 132 -4.24 17.57 9.50
C THR A 132 -4.46 16.22 10.19
N ALA A 133 -4.78 15.18 9.42
CA ALA A 133 -5.16 13.89 9.97
C ALA A 133 -4.09 13.23 10.86
N LEU A 134 -2.79 13.45 10.57
CA LEU A 134 -1.67 12.93 11.35
C LEU A 134 -0.82 14.04 12.00
N GLU A 135 -1.33 15.28 12.09
CA GLU A 135 -0.59 16.40 12.66
C GLU A 135 -0.47 16.30 14.18
N ALA A 136 -1.59 16.08 14.86
CA ALA A 136 -1.59 16.02 16.31
C ALA A 136 -1.03 14.69 16.83
N PRO A 137 -0.33 14.69 17.97
CA PRO A 137 0.06 13.46 18.65
C PRO A 137 -1.17 12.58 18.96
N TYR A 138 -0.96 11.27 18.93
CA TYR A 138 -1.98 10.25 19.18
C TYR A 138 -3.17 10.27 18.19
N SER A 139 -3.01 10.94 17.06
CA SER A 139 -3.92 10.82 15.94
C SER A 139 -3.73 9.49 15.23
N VAL A 140 -4.83 8.92 14.73
CA VAL A 140 -4.80 7.71 13.90
C VAL A 140 -5.79 7.81 12.75
N VAL A 141 -5.32 7.46 11.57
CA VAL A 141 -6.15 7.21 10.39
C VAL A 141 -6.29 5.71 10.23
N ILE A 142 -7.52 5.25 10.01
CA ILE A 142 -7.85 3.83 9.90
C ILE A 142 -8.47 3.53 8.52
N SER A 143 -8.33 2.29 8.05
CA SER A 143 -8.99 1.83 6.82
C SER A 143 -10.50 1.71 7.00
N GLU A 144 -11.27 1.74 5.89
CA GLU A 144 -12.72 1.57 5.91
C GLU A 144 -13.13 0.25 6.59
N ASP A 145 -12.45 -0.85 6.26
CA ASP A 145 -12.72 -2.16 6.87
C ASP A 145 -12.41 -2.15 8.37
N THR A 146 -11.36 -1.47 8.79
CA THR A 146 -11.02 -1.28 10.21
C THR A 146 -12.09 -0.44 10.91
N ALA A 147 -12.55 0.64 10.30
CA ALA A 147 -13.63 1.45 10.84
C ALA A 147 -14.90 0.60 11.05
N ARG A 148 -15.28 -0.21 10.06
CA ARG A 148 -16.43 -1.12 10.16
C ARG A 148 -16.22 -2.20 11.23
N LYS A 149 -15.01 -2.76 11.33
CA LYS A 149 -14.63 -3.79 12.31
C LYS A 149 -14.80 -3.31 13.75
N TYR A 150 -14.31 -2.12 14.05
CA TYR A 150 -14.32 -1.58 15.43
C TYR A 150 -15.61 -0.85 15.77
N PHE A 151 -16.14 -0.06 14.86
CA PHE A 151 -17.25 0.87 15.13
C PHE A 151 -18.58 0.45 14.50
N GLY A 152 -18.59 -0.53 13.56
CA GLY A 152 -19.79 -0.91 12.83
C GLY A 152 -20.31 0.23 11.96
N GLU A 153 -21.57 0.61 12.14
CA GLU A 153 -22.20 1.73 11.42
C GLU A 153 -22.06 3.09 12.15
N VAL A 154 -21.40 3.08 13.29
CA VAL A 154 -21.23 4.32 14.09
C VAL A 154 -20.05 5.11 13.55
N ASP A 155 -20.19 6.43 13.45
CA ASP A 155 -19.11 7.32 13.03
C ASP A 155 -17.86 7.17 13.91
N PRO A 156 -16.70 6.77 13.37
CA PRO A 156 -15.49 6.59 14.15
C PRO A 156 -14.76 7.89 14.49
N MET A 157 -15.10 9.01 13.81
CA MET A 157 -14.37 10.27 13.97
C MET A 157 -14.40 10.78 15.42
N GLY A 158 -13.23 11.14 15.94
CA GLY A 158 -13.05 11.61 17.32
C GLY A 158 -13.15 10.53 18.40
N LYS A 159 -13.46 9.27 18.03
CA LYS A 159 -13.46 8.15 18.97
C LYS A 159 -12.05 7.63 19.22
N THR A 160 -11.90 6.88 20.29
CA THR A 160 -10.59 6.39 20.72
C THR A 160 -10.45 4.88 20.52
N ILE A 161 -9.22 4.47 20.17
CA ILE A 161 -8.77 3.09 20.14
C ILE A 161 -7.59 2.98 21.10
N ASN A 162 -7.65 2.07 22.04
CA ASN A 162 -6.53 1.74 22.92
C ASN A 162 -5.57 0.81 22.18
N ALA A 163 -4.31 1.19 22.11
CA ALA A 163 -3.24 0.41 21.51
C ALA A 163 -2.23 -0.05 22.57
N ASP A 164 -1.47 -1.08 22.25
CA ASP A 164 -0.36 -1.59 23.06
C ASP A 164 -0.76 -1.87 24.52
N ASN A 165 -1.78 -2.72 24.72
CA ASN A 165 -2.29 -3.08 26.05
C ASN A 165 -2.76 -1.89 26.92
N GLY A 166 -3.18 -0.79 26.29
CA GLY A 166 -3.68 0.39 27.00
C GLY A 166 -2.62 1.45 27.32
N PHE A 167 -1.38 1.24 26.90
CA PHE A 167 -0.32 2.26 27.03
C PHE A 167 -0.56 3.49 26.16
N MET A 168 -1.32 3.34 25.09
CA MET A 168 -1.57 4.40 24.13
C MET A 168 -3.06 4.51 23.77
N MET A 169 -3.60 5.71 23.92
CA MET A 169 -4.96 6.03 23.50
C MET A 169 -4.91 6.86 22.22
N LEU A 170 -5.35 6.27 21.11
CA LEU A 170 -5.34 6.88 19.80
C LEU A 170 -6.70 7.46 19.48
N THR A 171 -6.75 8.69 18.96
CA THR A 171 -7.98 9.34 18.50
C THR A 171 -8.10 9.19 16.99
N VAL A 172 -9.23 8.68 16.52
CA VAL A 172 -9.50 8.54 15.09
C VAL A 172 -9.74 9.92 14.48
N THR A 173 -8.84 10.33 13.59
CA THR A 173 -8.83 11.63 12.91
C THR A 173 -9.11 11.52 11.42
N GLY A 174 -9.15 10.30 10.89
CA GLY A 174 -9.48 10.05 9.51
C GLY A 174 -9.87 8.60 9.25
N VAL A 175 -10.64 8.40 8.18
CA VAL A 175 -10.94 7.09 7.60
C VAL A 175 -10.50 7.13 6.15
N MET A 176 -9.60 6.24 5.76
CA MET A 176 -9.12 6.10 4.38
C MET A 176 -9.79 4.93 3.67
N GLU A 177 -9.81 4.96 2.35
CA GLU A 177 -10.14 3.80 1.55
C GLU A 177 -9.18 2.64 1.87
N ASN A 178 -9.64 1.40 1.68
CA ASN A 178 -8.77 0.24 1.86
C ASN A 178 -7.58 0.32 0.89
N THR A 179 -6.39 -0.01 1.39
CA THR A 179 -5.21 -0.05 0.52
C THR A 179 -5.35 -1.13 -0.55
N PRO A 180 -5.04 -0.83 -1.82
CA PRO A 180 -5.12 -1.82 -2.90
C PRO A 180 -4.19 -3.01 -2.66
N GLU A 181 -4.56 -4.18 -3.16
CA GLU A 181 -3.72 -5.40 -3.02
C GLU A 181 -2.36 -5.29 -3.71
N ASN A 182 -2.28 -4.48 -4.78
CA ASN A 182 -1.07 -4.24 -5.57
C ASN A 182 -0.23 -3.06 -5.06
N THR A 183 -0.08 -2.95 -3.75
CA THR A 183 0.82 -1.99 -3.09
C THR A 183 1.90 -2.70 -2.28
N HIS A 184 3.09 -2.10 -2.21
CA HIS A 184 4.23 -2.69 -1.50
C HIS A 184 4.09 -2.63 0.04
N PHE A 185 3.19 -1.81 0.55
CA PHE A 185 2.80 -1.85 1.95
C PHE A 185 1.29 -1.68 2.09
N GLN A 186 0.69 -2.55 2.87
CA GLN A 186 -0.73 -2.50 3.19
C GLN A 186 -0.88 -2.00 4.62
N ALA A 187 -1.68 -0.97 4.81
CA ALA A 187 -1.90 -0.37 6.11
C ALA A 187 -3.39 -0.38 6.46
N ASP A 188 -3.68 -0.80 7.67
CA ASP A 188 -5.01 -0.67 8.29
C ASP A 188 -5.03 0.49 9.27
N PHE A 189 -3.85 0.88 9.79
CA PHE A 189 -3.67 2.00 10.72
C PHE A 189 -2.44 2.81 10.33
N PHE A 190 -2.62 4.12 10.22
CA PHE A 190 -1.53 5.08 10.25
C PHE A 190 -1.62 5.90 11.54
N ILE A 191 -0.63 5.75 12.40
CA ILE A 191 -0.51 6.50 13.66
C ILE A 191 0.43 7.67 13.42
N SER A 192 0.08 8.84 13.93
CA SER A 192 0.95 10.01 13.85
C SER A 192 2.32 9.76 14.45
N LEU A 193 3.37 9.94 13.68
CA LEU A 193 4.76 9.78 14.12
C LEU A 193 5.12 10.81 15.21
N SER A 194 4.42 11.94 15.29
CA SER A 194 4.60 12.94 16.33
C SER A 194 4.29 12.42 17.74
N SER A 195 3.57 11.30 17.86
CA SER A 195 3.30 10.63 19.14
C SER A 195 4.49 9.82 19.66
N SER A 196 5.43 9.49 18.80
CA SER A 196 6.59 8.68 19.14
C SER A 196 7.77 9.57 19.50
N SER A 197 8.51 9.21 20.54
CA SER A 197 9.83 9.81 20.80
C SER A 197 10.82 9.60 19.64
N ALA A 198 10.49 8.69 18.71
CA ALA A 198 11.24 8.45 17.49
C ALA A 198 11.18 9.63 16.50
N SER A 199 10.15 10.49 16.56
CA SER A 199 10.05 11.67 15.69
C SER A 199 11.19 12.68 15.91
N ASP A 200 11.63 12.80 17.16
CA ASP A 200 12.69 13.72 17.56
C ASP A 200 14.09 13.09 17.53
N LEU A 201 14.21 11.83 17.15
CA LEU A 201 15.48 11.13 17.24
C LEU A 201 16.45 11.63 16.17
N ARG A 202 17.49 12.27 16.62
CA ARG A 202 18.67 12.66 15.85
C ARG A 202 19.71 11.53 15.75
N TYR A 203 19.26 10.28 15.99
CA TYR A 203 20.16 9.13 16.00
C TYR A 203 20.32 8.52 14.61
N TRP A 204 21.49 8.69 14.04
CA TRP A 204 21.87 8.07 12.78
C TRP A 204 22.09 6.56 12.86
N SER A 205 22.17 6.00 14.05
CA SER A 205 22.42 4.56 14.27
C SER A 205 21.13 3.72 14.32
N TRP A 206 19.96 4.34 14.37
CA TRP A 206 18.68 3.61 14.44
C TRP A 206 18.06 3.47 13.04
N ILE A 207 18.25 2.29 12.42
CA ILE A 207 17.88 2.02 11.03
C ILE A 207 16.58 1.19 11.00
N ASN A 208 15.41 1.83 11.11
CA ASN A 208 14.12 1.16 11.13
C ASN A 208 13.04 1.82 10.24
N PHE A 209 13.31 3.00 9.69
CA PHE A 209 12.33 3.74 8.92
C PHE A 209 12.41 3.43 7.42
N TYR A 210 11.27 3.36 6.77
CA TYR A 210 11.19 3.52 5.33
C TYR A 210 11.02 5.00 5.01
N THR A 211 12.02 5.58 4.39
CA THR A 211 11.98 7.00 3.98
C THR A 211 11.71 7.09 2.49
N TYR A 212 10.68 7.85 2.15
CA TYR A 212 10.33 8.18 0.77
C TYR A 212 10.50 9.66 0.55
N ILE A 213 10.96 10.02 -0.63
CA ILE A 213 11.14 11.40 -1.10
C ILE A 213 10.33 11.64 -2.36
N VAL A 214 9.88 12.87 -2.56
CA VAL A 214 9.27 13.33 -3.81
C VAL A 214 10.22 14.29 -4.48
N MET A 215 10.54 14.02 -5.74
CA MET A 215 11.41 14.88 -6.54
C MET A 215 10.63 15.80 -7.48
N THR A 216 11.28 16.89 -7.90
CA THR A 216 10.77 17.77 -8.96
C THR A 216 10.62 17.02 -10.29
N GLU A 217 9.76 17.52 -11.17
CA GLU A 217 9.58 16.97 -12.51
C GLU A 217 10.88 17.05 -13.34
N GLY A 218 11.14 16.00 -14.13
CA GLY A 218 12.32 15.96 -15.01
C GLY A 218 13.59 15.34 -14.41
N HIS A 219 13.59 14.97 -13.14
CA HIS A 219 14.65 14.16 -12.55
C HIS A 219 14.27 12.68 -12.68
N SER A 220 14.59 12.07 -13.81
CA SER A 220 14.59 10.61 -13.99
C SER A 220 15.97 10.05 -13.64
N ARG A 221 16.00 8.79 -13.19
CA ARG A 221 17.17 7.98 -12.83
C ARG A 221 18.39 8.21 -13.70
#